data_c09be350160699152f169c656968a50a
#
_entry.id   c09be350160699152f169c656968a50a
#
_cell.length_a   1.000
_cell.length_b   1.000
_cell.length_c   1.000
_cell.angle_alpha   90.00
_cell.angle_beta   90.00
_cell.angle_gamma   90.00
#
_symmetry.space_group_name_H-M   'P 1'
#
loop_
_entity.id
_entity.type
_entity.pdbx_description
1 polymer ?
#
loop_
_entity_poly.entity_id
_entity_poly.type
_entity_poly.pdbx_seq_one_letter_code
_entity_poly.pdbx_strand_id
1 'polypeptide(L)' 'MSVSYKKLWKLLIDKDMKKRDLGKKAGISHASIVKLGRNENVTTDVLVKICTALECDIGDIMEILPEKE' A
#
# COMPACT_ATOMS: atom_id res chain seq x y z
N MET A 1 7.88 11.25 -12.51
CA MET A 1 7.22 11.09 -11.22
C MET A 1 7.10 9.62 -10.89
N SER A 2 7.13 9.29 -9.62
CA SER A 2 7.02 7.92 -9.16
C SER A 2 6.07 7.85 -7.97
N VAL A 3 5.63 6.64 -7.64
CA VAL A 3 4.77 6.42 -6.47
C VAL A 3 5.61 5.90 -5.31
N SER A 4 5.17 6.18 -4.10
CA SER A 4 5.75 5.63 -2.89
C SER A 4 4.63 5.11 -1.99
N TYR A 5 4.81 3.92 -1.43
CA TYR A 5 3.88 3.33 -0.46
C TYR A 5 4.47 3.33 0.94
N LYS A 6 5.44 4.20 1.20
CA LYS A 6 6.10 4.30 2.51
C LYS A 6 5.10 4.56 3.62
N LYS A 7 4.09 5.37 3.36
CA LYS A 7 3.03 5.66 4.32
C LYS A 7 2.26 4.39 4.72
N LEU A 8 2.03 3.49 3.75
CA LEU A 8 1.37 2.22 4.02
C LEU A 8 2.16 1.40 5.03
N TRP A 9 3.48 1.29 4.83
CA TRP A 9 4.33 0.50 5.72
C TRP A 9 4.37 1.10 7.13
N LYS A 10 4.40 2.42 7.25
CA LYS A 10 4.32 3.10 8.54
C LYS A 10 2.99 2.83 9.23
N LEU A 11 1.89 2.85 8.47
CA LEU A 11 0.57 2.57 9.00
C LEU A 11 0.46 1.14 9.52
N LEU A 12 1.05 0.17 8.81
CA LEU A 12 1.08 -1.22 9.27
C LEU A 12 1.86 -1.36 10.57
N ILE A 13 2.98 -0.66 10.69
CA ILE A 13 3.77 -0.68 11.93
C ILE A 13 2.92 -0.15 13.09
N ASP A 14 2.21 0.95 12.88
CA ASP A 14 1.34 1.55 13.90
C ASP A 14 0.21 0.60 14.31
N LYS A 15 -0.22 -0.28 13.41
CA LYS A 15 -1.30 -1.26 13.66
C LYS A 15 -0.78 -2.63 14.07
N ASP A 16 0.52 -2.79 14.26
CA ASP A 16 1.16 -4.08 14.57
C ASP A 16 0.83 -5.16 13.53
N MET A 17 0.78 -4.78 12.26
CA MET A 17 0.47 -5.69 11.16
C MET A 17 1.71 -5.97 10.32
N LYS A 18 1.81 -7.21 9.85
CA LYS A 18 2.83 -7.61 8.88
C LYS A 18 2.23 -7.56 7.48
N LYS A 19 3.10 -7.55 6.46
CA LYS A 19 2.66 -7.54 5.05
C LYS A 19 1.70 -8.68 4.74
N ARG A 20 1.97 -9.90 5.23
CA ARG A 20 1.08 -11.04 5.01
C ARG A 20 -0.28 -10.87 5.68
N ASP A 21 -0.32 -10.19 6.83
CA ASP A 21 -1.58 -9.89 7.51
C ASP A 21 -2.41 -8.93 6.68
N LEU A 22 -1.77 -7.95 6.05
CA LEU A 22 -2.43 -7.04 5.13
C LEU A 22 -3.02 -7.80 3.94
N GLY A 23 -2.25 -8.72 3.36
CA GLY A 23 -2.71 -9.53 2.24
C GLY A 23 -3.97 -10.31 2.57
N LYS A 24 -4.02 -10.92 3.75
CA LYS A 24 -5.19 -11.66 4.21
C LYS A 24 -6.37 -10.75 4.50
N LYS A 25 -6.14 -9.66 5.21
CA LYS A 25 -7.21 -8.74 5.61
C LYS A 25 -7.81 -8.01 4.42
N ALA A 26 -6.99 -7.57 3.48
CA ALA A 26 -7.44 -6.84 2.30
C ALA A 26 -7.92 -7.77 1.17
N GLY A 27 -7.56 -9.05 1.23
CA GLY A 27 -7.89 -9.99 0.18
C GLY A 27 -7.11 -9.74 -1.11
N ILE A 28 -5.86 -9.34 -1.00
CA ILE A 28 -5.00 -9.10 -2.16
C ILE A 28 -3.93 -10.19 -2.27
N SER A 29 -3.45 -10.41 -3.50
CA SER A 29 -2.47 -11.46 -3.78
C SER A 29 -1.08 -11.12 -3.25
N HIS A 30 -0.25 -12.17 -3.06
CA HIS A 30 1.15 -11.98 -2.72
C HIS A 30 1.88 -11.17 -3.80
N ALA A 31 1.53 -11.36 -5.07
CA ALA A 31 2.12 -10.59 -6.16
C ALA A 31 1.87 -9.08 -5.99
N SER A 32 0.67 -8.69 -5.55
CA SER A 32 0.35 -7.30 -5.26
C SER A 32 1.20 -6.76 -4.11
N ILE A 33 1.38 -7.55 -3.06
CA ILE A 33 2.23 -7.17 -1.92
C ILE A 33 3.67 -6.94 -2.37
N VAL A 34 4.20 -7.80 -3.24
CA VAL A 34 5.56 -7.65 -3.77
C VAL A 34 5.69 -6.33 -4.56
N LYS A 35 4.70 -6.03 -5.41
CA LYS A 35 4.69 -4.78 -6.17
C LYS A 35 4.67 -3.56 -5.26
N LEU A 36 3.85 -3.60 -4.22
CA LEU A 36 3.79 -2.51 -3.23
C LEU A 36 5.16 -2.32 -2.56
N GLY A 37 5.84 -3.41 -2.23
CA GLY A 37 7.17 -3.36 -1.60
C GLY A 37 8.24 -2.76 -2.52
N ARG A 38 8.02 -2.80 -3.83
CA ARG A 38 8.93 -2.25 -4.83
C ARG A 38 8.52 -0.88 -5.34
N ASN A 39 7.48 -0.29 -4.79
CA ASN A 39 6.90 0.97 -5.27
C ASN A 39 6.49 0.87 -6.74
N GLU A 40 5.99 -0.29 -7.16
CA GLU A 40 5.48 -0.51 -8.51
C GLU A 40 4.00 -0.18 -8.58
N ASN A 41 3.50 0.00 -9.79
CA ASN A 41 2.09 0.30 -10.00
C ASN A 41 1.23 -0.91 -9.65
N VAL A 42 0.13 -0.65 -8.96
CA VAL A 42 -0.91 -1.64 -8.69
C VAL A 42 -2.24 -1.09 -9.18
N THR A 43 -3.24 -1.95 -9.32
CA THR A 43 -4.54 -1.51 -9.79
C THR A 43 -5.25 -0.71 -8.70
N THR A 44 -6.17 0.15 -9.13
CA THR A 44 -7.02 0.90 -8.21
C THR A 44 -7.82 -0.04 -7.31
N ASP A 45 -8.23 -1.20 -7.83
CA ASP A 45 -8.93 -2.22 -7.05
C ASP A 45 -8.13 -2.67 -5.84
N VAL A 46 -6.82 -2.89 -6.01
CA VAL A 46 -5.93 -3.24 -4.91
C VAL A 46 -5.90 -2.12 -3.87
N LEU A 47 -5.80 -0.87 -4.32
CA LEU A 47 -5.77 0.29 -3.42
C LEU A 47 -7.08 0.43 -2.62
N VAL A 48 -8.22 0.21 -3.28
CA VAL A 48 -9.53 0.25 -2.63
C VAL A 48 -9.63 -0.83 -1.55
N LYS A 49 -9.17 -2.04 -1.85
CA LYS A 49 -9.18 -3.15 -0.90
C LYS A 49 -8.32 -2.85 0.33
N ILE A 50 -7.14 -2.26 0.13
CA ILE A 50 -6.27 -1.87 1.24
C ILE A 50 -6.92 -0.79 2.09
N CYS A 51 -7.44 0.26 1.47
CA CYS A 51 -8.08 1.35 2.20
C CYS A 51 -9.31 0.86 2.98
N THR A 52 -10.09 -0.03 2.39
CA THR A 52 -11.25 -0.63 3.06
C THR A 52 -10.81 -1.43 4.28
N ALA A 53 -9.78 -2.25 4.13
CA ALA A 53 -9.28 -3.11 5.22
C ALA A 53 -8.70 -2.29 6.38
N LEU A 54 -8.02 -1.19 6.06
CA LEU A 54 -7.36 -0.35 7.06
C LEU A 54 -8.20 0.86 7.49
N GLU A 55 -9.39 1.00 6.92
CA GLU A 55 -10.32 2.10 7.21
C GLU A 55 -9.64 3.47 7.05
N CYS A 56 -9.02 3.67 5.89
CA CYS A 56 -8.30 4.90 5.57
C CYS A 56 -8.53 5.33 4.13
N ASP A 57 -7.97 6.46 3.76
CA ASP A 57 -8.04 6.97 2.39
C ASP A 57 -6.72 6.74 1.66
N ILE A 58 -6.73 6.92 0.35
CA ILE A 58 -5.57 6.65 -0.51
C ILE A 58 -4.36 7.51 -0.11
N GLY A 59 -4.58 8.75 0.29
CA GLY A 59 -3.49 9.62 0.75
C GLY A 59 -2.81 9.17 2.03
N ASP A 60 -3.43 8.24 2.76
CA ASP A 60 -2.85 7.67 3.98
C ASP A 60 -1.89 6.52 3.69
N ILE A 61 -1.90 5.98 2.46
CA ILE A 61 -1.11 4.80 2.10
C ILE A 61 -0.11 5.06 0.98
N MET A 62 -0.29 6.10 0.19
CA MET A 62 0.62 6.37 -0.92
C MET A 62 0.79 7.86 -1.16
N GLU A 63 1.82 8.20 -1.90
CA GLU A 63 2.07 9.56 -2.35
C GLU A 63 2.78 9.53 -3.69
N ILE A 64 2.68 10.64 -4.42
CA ILE A 64 3.38 10.82 -5.68
C ILE A 64 4.65 11.62 -5.37
N LEU A 65 5.78 11.08 -5.75
CA LEU A 65 7.07 11.75 -5.56
C LEU A 65 7.43 12.52 -6.83
N PRO A 66 7.88 13.78 -6.69
CA PRO A 66 8.33 14.54 -7.86
C PRO A 66 9.61 13.93 -8.43
N GLU A 67 9.84 14.16 -9.72
CA GLU A 67 11.09 13.78 -10.35
C GLU A 67 12.23 14.61 -9.77
N LYS A 68 13.37 13.94 -9.60
CA LYS A 68 14.61 14.65 -9.28
C LYS A 68 15.32 14.99 -10.59
N GLU A 69 15.71 16.19 -10.73
CA GLU A 69 16.55 16.63 -11.83
C GLU A 69 18.01 16.42 -11.48
#